data_e4421feab1d5d7a3c02d977d760fce75
#
_entry.id   e4421feab1d5d7a3c02d977d760fce75
#
_cell.length_a   1.000
_cell.length_b   1.000
_cell.length_c   1.000
_cell.angle_alpha   90.00
_cell.angle_beta   90.00
_cell.angle_gamma   90.00
#
_symmetry.space_group_name_H-M   'P 1'
#
loop_
_entity.id
_entity.type
_entity.pdbx_description
1 polymer ?
#
loop_
_entity_poly.entity_id
_entity_poly.type
_entity_poly.pdbx_seq_one_letter_code
_entity_poly.pdbx_strand_id
1 'polypeptide(L)'
;MKKTIIYTSILLVITLSLVSYGYIATNNRADQLISKLNALEDNLNNNHWENIKNNTESLNQAWEEANFTWSILMDHNEIDKLDLSISKIISLIELEEKEKALTELRIAKELARQMPSNEKIRIENIF
;
A
#
# COMPACT_ATOMS: atom_id res chain seq x y z
N MET A 1 -36.23 -7.05 -25.71
CA MET A 1 -34.93 -7.67 -25.98
C MET A 1 -33.79 -6.66 -26.21
N LYS A 2 -33.94 -5.73 -27.13
CA LYS A 2 -32.90 -4.69 -27.37
C LYS A 2 -32.59 -3.84 -26.12
N LYS A 3 -33.60 -3.44 -25.35
CA LYS A 3 -33.41 -2.66 -24.11
C LYS A 3 -32.64 -3.45 -23.04
N THR A 4 -32.93 -4.74 -22.89
CA THR A 4 -32.23 -5.61 -21.93
C THR A 4 -30.75 -5.75 -22.28
N ILE A 5 -30.42 -5.92 -23.56
CA ILE A 5 -29.05 -6.00 -24.04
C ILE A 5 -28.29 -4.70 -23.75
N ILE A 6 -28.94 -3.55 -23.96
CA ILE A 6 -28.34 -2.24 -23.68
C ILE A 6 -28.04 -2.11 -22.18
N TYR A 7 -29.00 -2.44 -21.30
CA TYR A 7 -28.80 -2.33 -19.84
C TYR A 7 -27.71 -3.29 -19.34
N THR A 8 -27.66 -4.51 -19.84
CA THR A 8 -26.60 -5.47 -19.45
C THR A 8 -25.23 -5.03 -19.96
N SER A 9 -25.15 -4.45 -21.15
CA SER A 9 -23.89 -3.91 -21.68
C SER A 9 -23.40 -2.70 -20.87
N ILE A 10 -24.30 -1.79 -20.49
CA ILE A 10 -23.96 -0.64 -19.64
C ILE A 10 -23.47 -1.13 -18.28
N LEU A 11 -24.17 -2.07 -17.66
CA LEU A 11 -23.78 -2.64 -16.38
C LEU A 11 -22.38 -3.29 -16.46
N LEU A 12 -22.13 -4.03 -17.53
CA LEU A 12 -20.82 -4.66 -17.76
C LEU A 12 -19.70 -3.62 -17.86
N VAL A 13 -19.91 -2.56 -18.64
CA VAL A 13 -18.92 -1.47 -18.79
C VAL A 13 -18.65 -0.79 -17.46
N ILE A 14 -19.70 -0.49 -16.68
CA ILE A 14 -19.54 0.10 -15.34
C ILE A 14 -18.74 -0.82 -14.44
N THR A 15 -19.05 -2.10 -14.40
CA THR A 15 -18.35 -3.08 -13.56
C THR A 15 -16.87 -3.18 -13.94
N LEU A 16 -16.55 -3.29 -15.23
CA LEU A 16 -15.17 -3.34 -15.71
C LEU A 16 -14.39 -2.05 -15.39
N SER A 17 -15.06 -0.89 -15.49
CA SER A 17 -14.45 0.40 -15.15
C SER A 17 -14.13 0.49 -13.65
N LEU A 18 -15.02 0.03 -12.78
CA LEU A 18 -14.80 0.02 -11.33
C LEU A 18 -13.65 -0.91 -10.94
N VAL A 19 -13.58 -2.11 -11.53
CA VAL A 19 -12.49 -3.07 -11.28
C VAL A 19 -11.15 -2.49 -11.73
N SER A 20 -11.11 -1.89 -12.93
CA SER A 20 -9.89 -1.26 -13.45
C SER A 20 -9.43 -0.08 -12.58
N TYR A 21 -10.35 0.74 -12.13
CA TYR A 21 -10.05 1.86 -11.23
C TYR A 21 -9.48 1.36 -9.89
N GLY A 22 -10.08 0.34 -9.29
CA GLY A 22 -9.59 -0.26 -8.05
C GLY A 22 -8.18 -0.80 -8.18
N TYR A 23 -7.88 -1.49 -9.27
CA TYR A 23 -6.53 -2.00 -9.56
C TYR A 23 -5.49 -0.89 -9.70
N ILE A 24 -5.80 0.14 -10.48
CA ILE A 24 -4.91 1.31 -10.65
C ILE A 24 -4.69 2.03 -9.33
N ALA A 25 -5.75 2.28 -8.56
CA ALA A 25 -5.66 2.93 -7.26
C ALA A 25 -4.77 2.13 -6.29
N THR A 26 -4.92 0.80 -6.23
CA THR A 26 -4.11 -0.08 -5.39
C THR A 26 -2.63 -0.02 -5.75
N ASN A 27 -2.30 -0.11 -7.04
CA ASN A 27 -0.92 0.01 -7.51
C ASN A 27 -0.31 1.37 -7.19
N ASN A 28 -1.04 2.45 -7.41
CA ASN A 28 -0.56 3.80 -7.11
C ASN A 28 -0.26 4.00 -5.63
N ARG A 29 -1.11 3.46 -4.74
CA ARG A 29 -0.87 3.53 -3.30
C ARG A 29 0.35 2.72 -2.88
N ALA A 30 0.54 1.53 -3.45
CA ALA A 30 1.72 0.71 -3.20
C ALA A 30 3.01 1.41 -3.66
N ASP A 31 3.03 1.99 -4.85
CA ASP A 31 4.18 2.71 -5.38
C ASP A 31 4.53 3.94 -4.53
N GLN A 32 3.53 4.71 -4.10
CA GLN A 32 3.74 5.86 -3.22
C GLN A 32 4.32 5.43 -1.87
N LEU A 33 3.77 4.39 -1.27
CA LEU A 33 4.24 3.87 0.01
C LEU A 33 5.68 3.36 -0.09
N ILE A 34 6.00 2.57 -1.12
CA ILE A 34 7.35 2.05 -1.38
C ILE A 34 8.34 3.20 -1.60
N SER A 35 7.94 4.24 -2.32
CA SER A 35 8.77 5.44 -2.51
C SER A 35 9.12 6.11 -1.18
N LYS A 36 8.16 6.23 -0.25
CA LYS A 36 8.41 6.79 1.09
C LYS A 36 9.30 5.89 1.95
N LEU A 37 9.12 4.58 1.87
CA LEU A 37 9.98 3.60 2.54
C LEU A 37 11.42 3.65 2.01
N ASN A 38 11.60 3.78 0.70
CA ASN A 38 12.93 3.95 0.08
C ASN A 38 13.62 5.25 0.52
N ALA A 39 12.89 6.37 0.54
CA ALA A 39 13.44 7.65 1.00
C ALA A 39 13.92 7.57 2.45
N LEU A 40 13.16 6.91 3.32
CA LEU A 40 13.53 6.70 4.71
C LEU A 40 14.76 5.80 4.84
N GLU A 41 14.83 4.72 4.05
CA GLU A 41 15.98 3.83 4.00
C GLU A 41 17.26 4.56 3.58
N ASP A 42 17.18 5.39 2.54
CA ASP A 42 18.32 6.17 2.05
C ASP A 42 18.84 7.15 3.10
N ASN A 43 17.94 7.85 3.80
CA ASN A 43 18.34 8.77 4.88
C ASN A 43 18.93 8.04 6.09
N LEU A 44 18.43 6.87 6.44
CA LEU A 44 19.01 6.04 7.49
C LEU A 44 20.41 5.56 7.11
N ASN A 45 20.59 5.06 5.88
CA ASN A 45 21.88 4.60 5.39
C ASN A 45 22.95 5.70 5.34
N ASN A 46 22.53 6.90 5.00
CA ASN A 46 23.41 8.08 4.90
C ASN A 46 23.54 8.88 6.22
N ASN A 47 22.92 8.40 7.30
CA ASN A 47 22.88 9.07 8.60
C ASN A 47 22.36 10.52 8.57
N HIS A 48 21.41 10.82 7.68
CA HIS A 48 20.76 12.11 7.57
C HIS A 48 19.58 12.23 8.56
N TRP A 49 19.88 12.19 9.84
CA TRP A 49 18.89 12.18 10.92
C TRP A 49 17.98 13.43 10.94
N GLU A 50 18.46 14.57 10.45
CA GLU A 50 17.67 15.79 10.34
C GLU A 50 16.45 15.64 9.40
N ASN A 51 16.53 14.77 8.40
CA ASN A 51 15.46 14.54 7.44
C ASN A 51 14.49 13.43 7.86
N ILE A 52 14.87 12.62 8.84
CA ILE A 52 14.13 11.40 9.22
C ILE A 52 12.76 11.74 9.78
N LYS A 53 12.64 12.81 10.58
CA LYS A 53 11.35 13.23 11.11
C LYS A 53 10.34 13.52 9.98
N ASN A 54 10.74 14.32 9.00
CA ASN A 54 9.89 14.66 7.86
C ASN A 54 9.56 13.42 7.01
N ASN A 55 10.53 12.51 6.83
CA ASN A 55 10.31 11.26 6.11
C ASN A 55 9.35 10.33 6.85
N THR A 56 9.42 10.28 8.17
CA THR A 56 8.49 9.50 9.01
C THR A 56 7.07 10.05 8.91
N GLU A 57 6.90 11.36 8.95
CA GLU A 57 5.60 12.01 8.77
C GLU A 57 5.03 11.75 7.36
N SER A 58 5.87 11.86 6.33
CA SER A 58 5.48 11.55 4.94
C SER A 58 5.11 10.08 4.76
N LEU A 59 5.83 9.17 5.41
CA LEU A 59 5.51 7.74 5.40
C LEU A 59 4.16 7.48 6.08
N ASN A 60 3.93 8.08 7.23
CA ASN A 60 2.67 7.91 7.95
C ASN A 60 1.48 8.42 7.13
N GLN A 61 1.61 9.57 6.49
CA GLN A 61 0.59 10.12 5.60
C GLN A 61 0.32 9.19 4.41
N ALA A 62 1.36 8.69 3.74
CA ALA A 62 1.21 7.74 2.63
C ALA A 62 0.56 6.43 3.10
N TRP A 63 0.86 5.99 4.30
CA TRP A 63 0.24 4.81 4.92
C TRP A 63 -1.25 5.04 5.19
N GLU A 64 -1.64 6.14 5.78
CA GLU A 64 -3.06 6.45 6.04
C GLU A 64 -3.87 6.47 4.75
N GLU A 65 -3.34 7.07 3.69
CA GLU A 65 -3.99 7.10 2.37
C GLU A 65 -4.09 5.70 1.75
N ALA A 66 -3.03 4.90 1.82
CA ALA A 66 -3.04 3.52 1.35
C ALA A 66 -4.02 2.65 2.14
N ASN A 67 -3.99 2.75 3.46
CA ASN A 67 -4.87 2.02 4.36
C ASN A 67 -6.35 2.32 4.05
N PHE A 68 -6.70 3.58 3.86
CA PHE A 68 -8.05 3.97 3.47
C PHE A 68 -8.48 3.30 2.16
N THR A 69 -7.64 3.37 1.12
CA THR A 69 -7.94 2.78 -0.19
C THR A 69 -8.05 1.25 -0.10
N TRP A 70 -7.10 0.61 0.56
CA TRP A 70 -7.03 -0.85 0.64
C TRP A 70 -8.09 -1.46 1.56
N SER A 71 -8.50 -0.77 2.63
CA SER A 71 -9.56 -1.25 3.52
C SER A 71 -10.91 -1.41 2.83
N ILE A 72 -11.12 -0.70 1.72
CA ILE A 72 -12.32 -0.84 0.88
C ILE A 72 -12.19 -2.04 -0.07
N LEU A 73 -10.96 -2.35 -0.53
CA LEU A 73 -10.70 -3.26 -1.65
C LEU A 73 -10.15 -4.62 -1.24
N MET A 74 -9.60 -4.75 -0.02
CA MET A 74 -8.81 -5.92 0.39
C MET A 74 -9.22 -6.49 1.74
N ASP A 75 -8.67 -7.67 2.04
CA ASP A 75 -8.78 -8.30 3.34
C ASP A 75 -7.93 -7.54 4.39
N HIS A 76 -8.50 -7.35 5.56
CA HIS A 76 -7.85 -6.64 6.66
C HIS A 76 -6.59 -7.34 7.18
N ASN A 77 -6.46 -8.66 7.05
CA ASN A 77 -5.29 -9.39 7.53
C ASN A 77 -3.97 -8.90 6.93
N GLU A 78 -3.93 -8.61 5.64
CA GLU A 78 -2.73 -8.12 4.96
C GLU A 78 -2.45 -6.66 5.33
N ILE A 79 -3.50 -5.87 5.48
CA ILE A 79 -3.41 -4.47 5.93
C ILE A 79 -2.85 -4.40 7.35
N ASP A 80 -3.33 -5.24 8.25
CA ASP A 80 -2.89 -5.30 9.66
C ASP A 80 -1.40 -5.67 9.79
N LYS A 81 -0.91 -6.59 8.96
CA LYS A 81 0.51 -6.93 8.92
C LYS A 81 1.39 -5.73 8.55
N LEU A 82 0.97 -4.98 7.54
CA LEU A 82 1.70 -3.81 7.08
C LEU A 82 1.60 -2.66 8.09
N ASP A 83 0.45 -2.47 8.72
CA ASP A 83 0.26 -1.49 9.80
C ASP A 83 1.21 -1.76 10.97
N LEU A 84 1.30 -3.02 11.39
CA LEU A 84 2.22 -3.42 12.44
C LEU A 84 3.68 -3.17 12.06
N SER A 85 4.07 -3.48 10.82
CA SER A 85 5.42 -3.26 10.33
C SER A 85 5.78 -1.77 10.30
N ILE A 86 4.89 -0.92 9.81
CA ILE A 86 5.09 0.55 9.79
C ILE A 86 5.18 1.12 11.20
N SER A 87 4.33 0.67 12.11
CA SER A 87 4.38 1.08 13.52
C SER A 87 5.70 0.72 14.19
N LYS A 88 6.23 -0.48 13.89
CA LYS A 88 7.56 -0.89 14.36
C LYS A 88 8.67 -0.03 13.81
N ILE A 89 8.63 0.31 12.53
CA ILE A 89 9.62 1.20 11.90
C ILE A 89 9.68 2.53 12.64
N ILE A 90 8.53 3.15 12.88
CA ILE A 90 8.44 4.43 13.57
C ILE A 90 9.03 4.33 14.99
N SER A 91 8.65 3.30 15.73
CA SER A 91 9.17 3.07 17.09
C SER A 91 10.68 2.84 17.11
N LEU A 92 11.22 2.07 16.16
CA LEU A 92 12.64 1.81 16.08
C LEU A 92 13.45 3.05 15.70
N ILE A 93 12.88 3.93 14.88
CA ILE A 93 13.47 5.23 14.56
C ILE A 93 13.50 6.15 15.78
N GLU A 94 12.42 6.22 16.54
CA GLU A 94 12.35 6.99 17.78
C GLU A 94 13.38 6.53 18.82
N LEU A 95 13.67 5.23 18.84
CA LEU A 95 14.70 4.62 19.69
C LEU A 95 16.12 4.68 19.09
N GLU A 96 16.28 5.28 17.92
CA GLU A 96 17.54 5.33 17.17
C GLU A 96 18.18 3.95 16.89
N GLU A 97 17.34 2.93 16.76
CA GLU A 97 17.72 1.54 16.45
C GLU A 97 17.83 1.33 14.93
N LYS A 98 18.84 1.95 14.32
CA LYS A 98 19.04 2.01 12.86
C LYS A 98 18.99 0.65 12.17
N GLU A 99 19.75 -0.33 12.64
CA GLU A 99 19.86 -1.63 11.97
C GLU A 99 18.54 -2.42 12.00
N LYS A 100 17.85 -2.35 13.13
CA LYS A 100 16.51 -2.96 13.25
C LYS A 100 15.48 -2.25 12.39
N ALA A 101 15.54 -0.92 12.32
CA ALA A 101 14.66 -0.13 11.46
C ALA A 101 14.87 -0.48 9.98
N LEU A 102 16.12 -0.63 9.53
CA LEU A 102 16.44 -1.04 8.16
C LEU A 102 15.91 -2.44 7.83
N THR A 103 15.97 -3.36 8.77
CA THR A 103 15.42 -4.72 8.61
C THR A 103 13.89 -4.65 8.45
N GLU A 104 13.22 -3.93 9.32
CA GLU A 104 11.76 -3.78 9.26
C GLU A 104 11.29 -3.04 8.00
N LEU A 105 12.08 -2.06 7.52
CA LEU A 105 11.82 -1.38 6.24
C LEU A 105 11.81 -2.36 5.05
N ARG A 106 12.71 -3.34 5.02
CA ARG A 106 12.71 -4.38 3.98
C ARG A 106 11.45 -5.22 4.03
N ILE A 107 11.01 -5.59 5.23
CA ILE A 107 9.77 -6.35 5.44
C ILE A 107 8.57 -5.54 4.96
N ALA A 108 8.46 -4.28 5.35
CA ALA A 108 7.38 -3.39 4.94
C ALA A 108 7.33 -3.19 3.42
N LYS A 109 8.48 -3.03 2.77
CA LYS A 109 8.55 -2.93 1.31
C LYS A 109 8.04 -4.18 0.60
N GLU A 110 8.41 -5.35 1.11
CA GLU A 110 7.94 -6.61 0.55
C GLU A 110 6.43 -6.79 0.73
N LEU A 111 5.90 -6.48 1.91
CA LEU A 111 4.46 -6.50 2.17
C LEU A 111 3.71 -5.53 1.24
N ALA A 112 4.21 -4.33 1.05
CA ALA A 112 3.60 -3.34 0.16
C ALA A 112 3.61 -3.78 -1.31
N ARG A 113 4.67 -4.45 -1.77
CA ARG A 113 4.74 -5.00 -3.13
C ARG A 113 3.73 -6.11 -3.38
N GLN A 114 3.41 -6.90 -2.36
CA GLN A 114 2.47 -8.00 -2.45
C GLN A 114 1.01 -7.54 -2.48
N MET A 115 0.70 -6.34 -2.03
CA MET A 115 -0.68 -5.86 -1.92
C MET A 115 -1.45 -5.89 -3.25
N PRO A 116 -0.93 -5.39 -4.39
CA PRO A 116 -1.63 -5.51 -5.67
C PRO A 116 -1.79 -6.95 -6.16
N SER A 117 -0.83 -7.82 -5.87
CA SER A 117 -0.89 -9.25 -6.24
C SER A 117 -1.98 -9.99 -5.47
N ASN A 118 -2.17 -9.67 -4.20
CA ASN A 118 -3.20 -10.26 -3.36
C ASN A 118 -4.61 -9.91 -3.87
N GLU A 119 -4.84 -8.70 -4.33
CA GLU A 119 -6.09 -8.29 -4.97
C GLU A 119 -6.35 -9.09 -6.26
N LYS A 120 -5.33 -9.25 -7.09
CA LYS A 120 -5.41 -10.01 -8.34
C LYS A 120 -5.81 -11.47 -8.11
N ILE A 121 -5.23 -12.13 -7.13
CA ILE A 121 -5.55 -13.52 -6.76
C ILE A 121 -7.02 -13.64 -6.34
N ARG A 122 -7.56 -12.66 -5.61
CA ARG A 122 -8.98 -12.66 -5.21
C ARG A 122 -9.93 -12.58 -6.39
N ILE A 123 -9.59 -11.79 -7.40
CA ILE A 123 -10.39 -11.67 -8.64
C ILE A 123 -10.33 -12.97 -9.43
N GLU A 124 -9.16 -13.59 -9.55
CA GLU A 124 -8.98 -14.88 -10.23
C GLU A 124 -9.73 -16.01 -9.54
N ASN A 125 -9.88 -15.98 -8.22
CA ASN A 125 -10.61 -16.99 -7.46
C ASN A 125 -12.14 -16.84 -7.53
N ILE A 126 -12.65 -15.71 -7.98
CA ILE A 126 -14.10 -15.46 -8.15
C ILE A 126 -14.57 -15.91 -9.55
N PHE A 127 -13.70 -15.94 -10.51
CA PHE A 127 -13.92 -16.36 -11.88
C PHE A 127 -13.22 -17.68 -12.20
#